data_c4da8d33d66cfccdb359cdb9ab16026e
#
_entry.id   c4da8d33d66cfccdb359cdb9ab16026e
#
_cell.length_a   1.000
_cell.length_b   1.000
_cell.length_c   1.000
_cell.angle_alpha   90.00
_cell.angle_beta   90.00
_cell.angle_gamma   90.00
#
_symmetry.space_group_name_H-M   'P 1'
#
loop_
_entity.id
_entity.type
_entity.pdbx_description
1 polymer ?
#
loop_
_entity_poly.entity_id
_entity_poly.type
_entity_poly.pdbx_seq_one_letter_code
_entity_poly.pdbx_strand_id
1 'polypeptide(L)'
;MGKKWFVALLMVVVMVCACWTGVLAEDEERETFTSGDYEYALLDDGTVEITGYNGKAERLTIPNMLNGKKVTSIDNRAFYWCDSLISIIIPNSVAKISVNPFAYCSRLKSIFVSSEHPYFFAIDGVLFRKADSCLISYPKGKEYTIYNIPQGITAIESSAFYDCKFLTHVTIPDSVTFIGDCAFSLCDSLTSISIPNSVTSIGDCAFSLCDSLTRITIPDSVEQIGTNPFAACSALKSISVSPDHPYFATIDGVLFRKADKALISYPAGISSSTYTIPQGITAIGDSAFDSCDSLTSVSIPDSVTAIGDYAFGDCSNLTLTVPRNSYALEYAKTNNIPYTYPDANDWLNN
;
A
#
# COMPACT_ATOMS: atom_id res chain seq x y z
N MET A 1 -28.37 -13.49 4.55
CA MET A 1 -27.40 -12.49 5.02
C MET A 1 -25.95 -12.73 4.55
N GLY A 2 -25.64 -13.82 3.87
CA GLY A 2 -24.24 -14.18 3.50
C GLY A 2 -23.69 -13.63 2.17
N LYS A 3 -24.50 -13.09 1.27
CA LYS A 3 -24.02 -12.65 -0.07
C LYS A 3 -23.49 -11.22 -0.12
N LYS A 4 -23.88 -10.34 0.78
CA LYS A 4 -23.39 -8.94 0.81
C LYS A 4 -22.00 -8.80 1.41
N TRP A 5 -21.60 -9.65 2.33
CA TRP A 5 -20.24 -9.67 2.92
C TRP A 5 -19.20 -10.25 1.97
N PHE A 6 -19.58 -11.18 1.10
CA PHE A 6 -18.67 -11.76 0.10
C PHE A 6 -18.35 -10.77 -1.02
N VAL A 7 -19.28 -9.91 -1.38
CA VAL A 7 -19.07 -8.86 -2.40
C VAL A 7 -18.22 -7.71 -1.85
N ALA A 8 -18.41 -7.31 -0.58
CA ALA A 8 -17.59 -6.30 0.07
C ALA A 8 -16.13 -6.79 0.28
N LEU A 9 -15.95 -8.06 0.68
CA LEU A 9 -14.62 -8.66 0.80
C LEU A 9 -13.93 -8.82 -0.56
N LEU A 10 -14.69 -9.10 -1.63
CA LEU A 10 -14.18 -9.20 -3.00
C LEU A 10 -13.81 -7.82 -3.56
N MET A 11 -14.54 -6.75 -3.21
CA MET A 11 -14.22 -5.38 -3.62
C MET A 11 -12.98 -4.82 -2.88
N VAL A 12 -12.82 -5.09 -1.59
CA VAL A 12 -11.60 -4.77 -0.84
C VAL A 12 -10.38 -5.51 -1.43
N VAL A 13 -10.55 -6.77 -1.84
CA VAL A 13 -9.50 -7.53 -2.54
C VAL A 13 -9.21 -6.95 -3.93
N VAL A 14 -10.21 -6.41 -4.64
CA VAL A 14 -10.02 -5.76 -5.95
C VAL A 14 -9.38 -4.38 -5.80
N MET A 15 -9.66 -3.61 -4.73
CA MET A 15 -8.99 -2.33 -4.46
C MET A 15 -7.53 -2.49 -4.03
N VAL A 16 -7.24 -3.47 -3.19
CA VAL A 16 -5.86 -3.86 -2.90
C VAL A 16 -5.17 -4.35 -4.18
N CYS A 17 -5.92 -4.93 -5.14
CA CYS A 17 -5.39 -5.28 -6.47
C CYS A 17 -5.12 -4.06 -7.37
N ALA A 18 -5.76 -2.91 -7.20
CA ALA A 18 -5.44 -1.72 -8.01
C ALA A 18 -4.06 -1.13 -7.65
N CYS A 19 -3.65 -1.19 -6.37
CA CYS A 19 -2.25 -0.95 -5.98
C CYS A 19 -1.28 -2.04 -6.49
N TRP A 20 -1.81 -3.17 -6.96
CA TRP A 20 -1.07 -4.32 -7.47
C TRP A 20 -0.99 -4.38 -9.00
N THR A 21 -1.72 -3.55 -9.74
CA THR A 21 -1.64 -3.52 -11.22
C THR A 21 -0.29 -3.03 -11.74
N GLY A 22 0.51 -2.36 -10.91
CA GLY A 22 1.93 -2.09 -11.22
C GLY A 22 2.85 -3.31 -11.06
N VAL A 23 2.38 -4.39 -10.42
CA VAL A 23 3.11 -5.65 -10.18
C VAL A 23 2.55 -6.81 -11.04
N LEU A 24 1.42 -6.61 -11.72
CA LEU A 24 0.98 -7.50 -12.78
C LEU A 24 1.77 -7.16 -14.07
N ALA A 25 3.10 -7.31 -14.03
CA ALA A 25 3.78 -7.80 -15.23
C ALA A 25 2.99 -9.06 -15.60
N GLU A 26 2.54 -9.13 -16.85
CA GLU A 26 1.89 -10.32 -17.41
C GLU A 26 2.64 -11.53 -16.86
N ASP A 27 2.03 -12.27 -15.92
CA ASP A 27 2.49 -13.58 -15.57
C ASP A 27 2.34 -14.38 -16.88
N GLU A 28 3.40 -14.40 -17.69
CA GLU A 28 3.55 -15.47 -18.67
C GLU A 28 3.27 -16.74 -17.88
N GLU A 29 2.32 -17.55 -18.31
CA GLU A 29 1.95 -18.81 -17.65
C GLU A 29 3.21 -19.67 -17.55
N ARG A 30 3.99 -19.45 -16.49
CA ARG A 30 5.18 -20.27 -16.21
C ARG A 30 4.70 -21.66 -15.87
N GLU A 31 5.30 -22.64 -16.52
CA GLU A 31 5.07 -24.05 -16.18
C GLU A 31 5.46 -24.27 -14.72
N THR A 32 4.50 -24.69 -13.88
CA THR A 32 4.70 -25.00 -12.48
C THR A 32 4.63 -26.50 -12.21
N PHE A 33 5.41 -26.95 -11.25
CA PHE A 33 5.55 -28.34 -10.82
C PHE A 33 5.21 -28.47 -9.36
N THR A 34 4.88 -29.68 -8.91
CA THR A 34 4.62 -29.97 -7.49
C THR A 34 5.65 -30.93 -6.91
N SER A 35 5.99 -30.73 -5.64
CA SER A 35 6.81 -31.62 -4.85
C SER A 35 6.36 -31.61 -3.39
N GLY A 36 5.64 -32.66 -2.96
CA GLY A 36 4.95 -32.66 -1.67
C GLY A 36 3.95 -31.51 -1.58
N ASP A 37 4.09 -30.68 -0.56
CA ASP A 37 3.22 -29.51 -0.35
C ASP A 37 3.68 -28.25 -1.13
N TYR A 38 4.77 -28.32 -1.89
CA TYR A 38 5.32 -27.17 -2.61
C TYR A 38 4.92 -27.14 -4.07
N GLU A 39 4.60 -25.95 -4.56
CA GLU A 39 4.56 -25.60 -5.98
C GLU A 39 5.84 -24.83 -6.32
N TYR A 40 6.43 -25.08 -7.49
CA TYR A 40 7.66 -24.45 -7.92
C TYR A 40 7.75 -24.33 -9.44
N ALA A 41 8.46 -23.31 -9.89
CA ALA A 41 8.87 -23.14 -11.30
C ALA A 41 10.35 -23.43 -11.49
N LEU A 42 10.72 -23.84 -12.71
CA LEU A 42 12.11 -23.97 -13.13
C LEU A 42 12.66 -22.61 -13.54
N LEU A 43 13.87 -22.30 -13.10
CA LEU A 43 14.64 -21.17 -13.55
C LEU A 43 15.61 -21.56 -14.67
N ASP A 44 16.04 -20.59 -15.47
CA ASP A 44 16.91 -20.82 -16.63
C ASP A 44 18.27 -21.48 -16.28
N ASP A 45 18.73 -21.27 -15.06
CA ASP A 45 19.96 -21.88 -14.54
C ASP A 45 19.79 -23.33 -14.03
N GLY A 46 18.58 -23.87 -14.16
CA GLY A 46 18.22 -25.22 -13.71
C GLY A 46 17.90 -25.34 -12.22
N THR A 47 17.91 -24.23 -11.49
CA THR A 47 17.42 -24.14 -10.10
C THR A 47 15.91 -23.97 -10.06
N VAL A 48 15.31 -23.84 -8.87
CA VAL A 48 13.88 -23.67 -8.72
C VAL A 48 13.52 -22.48 -7.84
N GLU A 49 12.41 -21.87 -8.20
CA GLU A 49 11.70 -20.86 -7.42
C GLU A 49 10.43 -21.48 -6.82
N ILE A 50 10.25 -21.35 -5.51
CA ILE A 50 9.00 -21.75 -4.85
C ILE A 50 7.94 -20.72 -5.23
N THR A 51 6.84 -21.18 -5.84
CA THR A 51 5.69 -20.36 -6.27
C THR A 51 4.46 -20.54 -5.38
N GLY A 52 4.41 -21.66 -4.60
CA GLY A 52 3.29 -21.93 -3.71
C GLY A 52 3.62 -22.94 -2.62
N TYR A 53 2.87 -22.87 -1.51
CA TYR A 53 2.91 -23.85 -0.42
C TYR A 53 1.50 -24.17 0.07
N ASN A 54 1.06 -25.43 -0.08
CA ASN A 54 -0.27 -25.93 0.25
C ASN A 54 -0.33 -26.74 1.56
N GLY A 55 0.81 -26.82 2.29
CA GLY A 55 0.92 -27.56 3.54
C GLY A 55 0.28 -26.82 4.72
N LYS A 56 0.18 -27.55 5.85
CA LYS A 56 -0.41 -27.06 7.10
C LYS A 56 0.59 -27.05 8.26
N ALA A 57 1.88 -26.99 7.98
CA ALA A 57 2.91 -26.98 9.02
C ALA A 57 2.79 -25.70 9.87
N GLU A 58 2.88 -25.84 11.19
CA GLU A 58 3.01 -24.68 12.10
C GLU A 58 4.45 -24.14 12.13
N ARG A 59 5.43 -25.03 11.95
CA ARG A 59 6.86 -24.71 11.89
C ARG A 59 7.43 -25.34 10.65
N LEU A 60 7.89 -24.53 9.73
CA LEU A 60 8.34 -24.97 8.42
C LEU A 60 9.82 -24.70 8.24
N THR A 61 10.55 -25.70 7.79
CA THR A 61 11.88 -25.51 7.23
C THR A 61 11.79 -25.70 5.73
N ILE A 62 12.07 -24.64 4.96
CA ILE A 62 12.12 -24.73 3.50
C ILE A 62 13.25 -25.69 3.10
N PRO A 63 13.01 -26.67 2.24
CA PRO A 63 14.05 -27.59 1.80
C PRO A 63 15.07 -26.90 0.90
N ASN A 64 16.35 -27.32 0.97
CA ASN A 64 17.38 -26.84 0.04
C ASN A 64 17.16 -27.31 -1.40
N MET A 65 16.39 -28.38 -1.58
CA MET A 65 16.16 -29.02 -2.89
C MET A 65 14.73 -29.50 -3.02
N LEU A 66 14.15 -29.37 -4.21
CA LEU A 66 12.87 -29.95 -4.62
C LEU A 66 13.11 -30.79 -5.88
N ASN A 67 12.72 -32.06 -5.85
CA ASN A 67 12.91 -33.03 -6.95
C ASN A 67 14.34 -33.03 -7.52
N GLY A 68 15.37 -32.98 -6.65
CA GLY A 68 16.77 -33.01 -7.02
C GLY A 68 17.33 -31.69 -7.55
N LYS A 69 16.53 -30.60 -7.56
CA LYS A 69 16.93 -29.27 -8.00
C LYS A 69 17.07 -28.33 -6.82
N LYS A 70 18.06 -27.45 -6.86
CA LYS A 70 18.37 -26.51 -5.77
C LYS A 70 17.31 -25.41 -5.68
N VAL A 71 16.77 -25.15 -4.50
CA VAL A 71 15.87 -24.02 -4.23
C VAL A 71 16.70 -22.75 -4.04
N THR A 72 16.54 -21.79 -4.93
CA THR A 72 17.30 -20.53 -4.93
C THR A 72 16.44 -19.28 -4.82
N SER A 73 15.14 -19.40 -5.07
CA SER A 73 14.23 -18.27 -5.05
C SER A 73 12.90 -18.61 -4.35
N ILE A 74 12.27 -17.60 -3.79
CA ILE A 74 10.91 -17.62 -3.25
C ILE A 74 10.14 -16.48 -3.93
N ASP A 75 9.07 -16.84 -4.64
CA ASP A 75 8.25 -15.89 -5.38
C ASP A 75 7.32 -15.09 -4.44
N ASN A 76 6.76 -14.00 -4.98
CA ASN A 76 5.71 -13.26 -4.29
C ASN A 76 4.54 -14.23 -4.00
N ARG A 77 3.86 -14.03 -2.86
CA ARG A 77 2.73 -14.89 -2.46
C ARG A 77 3.03 -16.41 -2.31
N ALA A 78 4.28 -16.86 -2.39
CA ALA A 78 4.62 -18.28 -2.29
C ALA A 78 4.05 -18.95 -1.03
N PHE A 79 3.90 -18.21 0.06
CA PHE A 79 3.29 -18.66 1.32
C PHE A 79 2.01 -17.87 1.68
N TYR A 80 1.31 -17.36 0.67
CA TYR A 80 0.11 -16.55 0.85
C TYR A 80 -1.00 -17.32 1.57
N TRP A 81 -1.60 -16.72 2.63
CA TRP A 81 -2.63 -17.35 3.46
C TRP A 81 -2.22 -18.67 4.14
N CYS A 82 -0.93 -18.86 4.43
CA CYS A 82 -0.49 -19.98 5.25
C CYS A 82 -0.83 -19.73 6.74
N ASP A 83 -2.12 -19.73 7.08
CA ASP A 83 -2.63 -19.38 8.42
C ASP A 83 -2.22 -20.34 9.53
N SER A 84 -1.78 -21.54 9.21
CA SER A 84 -1.20 -22.47 10.19
C SER A 84 0.22 -22.10 10.60
N LEU A 85 0.95 -21.35 9.76
CA LEU A 85 2.39 -21.11 9.90
C LEU A 85 2.68 -20.14 11.06
N ILE A 86 3.44 -20.61 12.05
CA ILE A 86 3.91 -19.81 13.21
C ILE A 86 5.36 -19.36 13.00
N SER A 87 6.18 -20.24 12.39
CA SER A 87 7.57 -19.90 12.09
C SER A 87 8.06 -20.58 10.83
N ILE A 88 8.99 -19.91 10.14
CA ILE A 88 9.62 -20.43 8.94
C ILE A 88 11.14 -20.27 9.01
N ILE A 89 11.88 -21.29 8.52
CA ILE A 89 13.33 -21.27 8.37
C ILE A 89 13.65 -21.24 6.88
N ILE A 90 14.39 -20.22 6.44
CA ILE A 90 14.85 -20.04 5.07
C ILE A 90 16.29 -20.60 4.96
N PRO A 91 16.56 -21.55 4.08
CA PRO A 91 17.87 -22.16 3.94
C PRO A 91 18.86 -21.27 3.20
N ASN A 92 20.16 -21.49 3.41
CA ASN A 92 21.26 -20.73 2.78
C ASN A 92 21.27 -20.82 1.25
N SER A 93 20.53 -21.77 0.66
CA SER A 93 20.42 -21.90 -0.79
C SER A 93 19.57 -20.80 -1.45
N VAL A 94 18.64 -20.19 -0.70
CA VAL A 94 17.77 -19.13 -1.19
C VAL A 94 18.56 -17.84 -1.33
N ALA A 95 18.68 -17.35 -2.56
CA ALA A 95 19.39 -16.12 -2.89
C ALA A 95 18.45 -14.94 -3.17
N LYS A 96 17.19 -15.23 -3.56
CA LYS A 96 16.20 -14.22 -3.92
C LYS A 96 14.89 -14.48 -3.18
N ILE A 97 14.30 -13.42 -2.68
CA ILE A 97 12.96 -13.39 -2.10
C ILE A 97 12.25 -12.20 -2.74
N SER A 98 11.11 -12.47 -3.37
CA SER A 98 10.26 -11.45 -3.97
C SER A 98 9.47 -10.68 -2.91
N VAL A 99 8.65 -9.71 -3.34
CA VAL A 99 7.86 -8.86 -2.44
C VAL A 99 7.01 -9.70 -1.50
N ASN A 100 7.22 -9.53 -0.21
CA ASN A 100 6.55 -10.16 0.93
C ASN A 100 5.84 -11.50 0.64
N PRO A 101 6.55 -12.62 0.47
CA PRO A 101 5.94 -13.92 0.15
C PRO A 101 5.05 -14.47 1.27
N PHE A 102 5.09 -13.86 2.47
CA PHE A 102 4.38 -14.28 3.67
C PHE A 102 3.14 -13.43 3.95
N ALA A 103 2.65 -12.68 2.94
CA ALA A 103 1.44 -11.88 3.10
C ALA A 103 0.26 -12.76 3.53
N TYR A 104 -0.56 -12.23 4.43
CA TYR A 104 -1.71 -12.91 5.05
C TYR A 104 -1.41 -14.17 5.89
N CYS A 105 -0.15 -14.47 6.22
CA CYS A 105 0.18 -15.49 7.21
C CYS A 105 -0.18 -15.00 8.62
N SER A 106 -1.46 -15.08 9.01
CA SER A 106 -2.01 -14.43 10.21
C SER A 106 -1.36 -14.85 11.53
N ARG A 107 -0.77 -16.04 11.59
CA ARG A 107 -0.10 -16.60 12.78
C ARG A 107 1.42 -16.55 12.72
N LEU A 108 2.03 -16.07 11.63
CA LEU A 108 3.49 -16.06 11.49
C LEU A 108 4.11 -15.06 12.47
N LYS A 109 4.89 -15.58 13.42
CA LYS A 109 5.55 -14.79 14.48
C LYS A 109 7.05 -14.59 14.25
N SER A 110 7.68 -15.48 13.44
CA SER A 110 9.13 -15.41 13.26
C SER A 110 9.59 -16.03 11.93
N ILE A 111 10.49 -15.33 11.27
CA ILE A 111 11.26 -15.81 10.12
C ILE A 111 12.70 -15.98 10.58
N PHE A 112 13.29 -17.14 10.32
CA PHE A 112 14.65 -17.49 10.72
C PHE A 112 15.53 -17.74 9.51
N VAL A 113 16.75 -17.29 9.61
CA VAL A 113 17.87 -17.61 8.71
C VAL A 113 19.10 -17.96 9.57
N SER A 114 20.02 -18.74 9.02
CA SER A 114 21.31 -18.99 9.67
C SER A 114 22.10 -17.69 9.83
N SER A 115 22.92 -17.56 10.88
CA SER A 115 23.89 -16.46 11.03
C SER A 115 24.84 -16.35 9.83
N GLU A 116 25.14 -17.50 9.18
CA GLU A 116 26.01 -17.61 8.02
C GLU A 116 25.25 -17.50 6.68
N HIS A 117 23.96 -17.13 6.71
CA HIS A 117 23.20 -16.99 5.46
C HIS A 117 23.83 -15.93 4.55
N PRO A 118 24.10 -16.24 3.26
CA PRO A 118 24.88 -15.33 2.40
C PRO A 118 24.14 -14.01 2.11
N TYR A 119 22.81 -14.03 1.98
CA TYR A 119 22.02 -12.94 1.41
C TYR A 119 21.11 -12.26 2.41
N PHE A 120 20.69 -12.94 3.46
CA PHE A 120 19.69 -12.44 4.42
C PHE A 120 20.19 -12.52 5.85
N PHE A 121 19.56 -11.75 6.72
CA PHE A 121 19.69 -11.88 8.17
C PHE A 121 18.33 -11.65 8.82
N ALA A 122 18.17 -12.10 10.05
CA ALA A 122 16.97 -11.87 10.82
C ALA A 122 17.31 -11.32 12.21
N ILE A 123 16.55 -10.33 12.65
CA ILE A 123 16.59 -9.77 14.00
C ILE A 123 15.19 -9.91 14.59
N ASP A 124 15.08 -10.57 15.73
CA ASP A 124 13.80 -10.83 16.40
C ASP A 124 12.74 -11.44 15.49
N GLY A 125 13.15 -12.27 14.53
CA GLY A 125 12.28 -12.94 13.59
C GLY A 125 11.75 -12.05 12.45
N VAL A 126 12.23 -10.82 12.32
CA VAL A 126 12.00 -9.93 11.16
C VAL A 126 13.11 -10.16 10.14
N LEU A 127 12.74 -10.23 8.87
CA LEU A 127 13.67 -10.58 7.77
C LEU A 127 14.23 -9.33 7.09
N PHE A 128 15.54 -9.35 6.84
CA PHE A 128 16.28 -8.27 6.17
C PHE A 128 17.18 -8.82 5.07
N ARG A 129 17.42 -8.03 4.03
CA ARG A 129 18.38 -8.29 2.96
C ARG A 129 19.73 -7.63 3.26
N LYS A 130 20.83 -8.37 3.11
CA LYS A 130 22.19 -7.89 3.43
C LYS A 130 22.71 -6.89 2.40
N ALA A 131 22.40 -7.09 1.12
CA ALA A 131 22.98 -6.33 0.01
C ALA A 131 22.74 -4.80 0.14
N ASP A 132 21.59 -4.42 0.65
CA ASP A 132 21.14 -3.04 0.75
C ASP A 132 20.55 -2.71 2.13
N SER A 133 20.74 -3.58 3.11
CA SER A 133 20.17 -3.40 4.46
C SER A 133 18.66 -3.10 4.45
N CYS A 134 17.91 -3.75 3.55
CA CYS A 134 16.48 -3.54 3.37
C CYS A 134 15.65 -4.45 4.28
N LEU A 135 14.63 -3.91 4.95
CA LEU A 135 13.64 -4.69 5.70
C LEU A 135 12.66 -5.32 4.70
N ILE A 136 12.68 -6.67 4.59
CA ILE A 136 11.88 -7.44 3.63
C ILE A 136 10.49 -7.77 4.16
N SER A 137 10.40 -8.28 5.39
CA SER A 137 9.12 -8.74 5.94
C SER A 137 9.11 -8.73 7.45
N TYR A 138 8.14 -8.03 8.01
CA TYR A 138 7.75 -8.09 9.41
C TYR A 138 6.63 -9.13 9.56
N PRO A 139 6.81 -10.18 10.39
CA PRO A 139 5.79 -11.21 10.57
C PRO A 139 4.51 -10.67 11.18
N LYS A 140 3.43 -10.75 10.45
CA LYS A 140 2.12 -10.16 10.79
C LYS A 140 1.51 -10.74 12.08
N GLY A 141 1.81 -11.99 12.43
CA GLY A 141 1.34 -12.64 13.65
C GLY A 141 2.09 -12.24 14.93
N LYS A 142 3.03 -11.30 14.85
CA LYS A 142 3.65 -10.70 16.06
C LYS A 142 2.63 -9.77 16.72
N GLU A 143 2.39 -9.99 18.01
CA GLU A 143 1.42 -9.22 18.81
C GLU A 143 2.08 -7.99 19.47
N TYR A 144 3.22 -7.54 18.96
CA TYR A 144 3.87 -6.33 19.48
C TYR A 144 3.13 -5.09 18.99
N THR A 145 2.91 -4.16 19.91
CA THR A 145 2.27 -2.87 19.62
C THR A 145 3.26 -1.80 19.17
N ILE A 146 4.54 -1.98 19.49
CA ILE A 146 5.62 -1.05 19.15
C ILE A 146 6.75 -1.83 18.48
N TYR A 147 7.26 -1.30 17.39
CA TYR A 147 8.45 -1.82 16.74
C TYR A 147 9.43 -0.71 16.39
N ASN A 148 10.68 -0.89 16.79
CA ASN A 148 11.77 0.01 16.41
C ASN A 148 12.59 -0.68 15.33
N ILE A 149 12.57 -0.15 14.12
CA ILE A 149 13.41 -0.64 13.01
C ILE A 149 14.87 -0.41 13.41
N PRO A 150 15.74 -1.44 13.29
CA PRO A 150 17.15 -1.32 13.69
C PRO A 150 17.88 -0.21 12.96
N GLN A 151 18.83 0.42 13.65
CA GLN A 151 19.73 1.40 13.04
C GLN A 151 20.55 0.75 11.90
N GLY A 152 20.80 1.51 10.83
CA GLY A 152 21.53 1.04 9.65
C GLY A 152 20.64 0.35 8.60
N ILE A 153 19.35 0.18 8.84
CA ILE A 153 18.39 -0.20 7.80
C ILE A 153 18.16 1.01 6.90
N THR A 154 18.28 0.79 5.58
CA THR A 154 18.25 1.88 4.59
C THR A 154 16.96 1.96 3.78
N ALA A 155 16.17 0.87 3.76
CA ALA A 155 14.90 0.81 3.04
C ALA A 155 13.89 -0.09 3.73
N ILE A 156 12.61 0.19 3.49
CA ILE A 156 11.48 -0.65 3.85
C ILE A 156 10.89 -1.15 2.53
N GLU A 157 10.94 -2.47 2.32
CA GLU A 157 10.47 -3.11 1.07
C GLU A 157 8.96 -2.96 0.91
N SER A 158 8.48 -3.09 -0.33
CA SER A 158 7.05 -3.12 -0.63
C SER A 158 6.35 -4.20 0.20
N SER A 159 5.21 -3.85 0.78
CA SER A 159 4.38 -4.72 1.65
C SER A 159 5.11 -5.27 2.90
N ALA A 160 6.22 -4.70 3.34
CA ALA A 160 7.03 -5.23 4.43
C ALA A 160 6.29 -5.33 5.77
N PHE A 161 5.37 -4.42 6.07
CA PHE A 161 4.48 -4.42 7.24
C PHE A 161 3.00 -4.60 6.87
N TYR A 162 2.73 -5.14 5.69
CA TYR A 162 1.36 -5.29 5.19
C TYR A 162 0.47 -6.06 6.18
N ASP A 163 -0.69 -5.48 6.53
CA ASP A 163 -1.70 -6.06 7.42
C ASP A 163 -1.20 -6.35 8.85
N CYS A 164 -0.24 -5.55 9.35
CA CYS A 164 0.30 -5.66 10.71
C CYS A 164 -0.61 -4.97 11.74
N LYS A 165 -1.76 -5.60 12.02
CA LYS A 165 -2.89 -5.01 12.79
C LYS A 165 -2.60 -4.70 14.26
N PHE A 166 -1.55 -5.25 14.85
CA PHE A 166 -1.20 -5.02 16.26
C PHE A 166 -0.31 -3.79 16.46
N LEU A 167 0.41 -3.34 15.41
CA LEU A 167 1.34 -2.23 15.52
C LEU A 167 0.59 -0.90 15.68
N THR A 168 0.83 -0.24 16.79
CA THR A 168 0.31 1.12 17.06
C THR A 168 1.36 2.19 16.77
N HIS A 169 2.66 1.84 16.89
CA HIS A 169 3.79 2.74 16.64
C HIS A 169 4.94 2.00 15.97
N VAL A 170 5.52 2.62 14.96
CA VAL A 170 6.76 2.18 14.32
C VAL A 170 7.75 3.34 14.31
N THR A 171 8.97 3.09 14.82
CA THR A 171 10.07 4.06 14.72
C THR A 171 10.91 3.72 13.51
N ILE A 172 11.00 4.65 12.56
CA ILE A 172 11.84 4.55 11.37
C ILE A 172 13.15 5.29 11.65
N PRO A 173 14.32 4.65 11.52
CA PRO A 173 15.61 5.30 11.78
C PRO A 173 16.01 6.26 10.65
N ASP A 174 16.87 7.24 10.97
CA ASP A 174 17.38 8.25 10.02
C ASP A 174 18.26 7.68 8.89
N SER A 175 18.50 6.39 8.87
CA SER A 175 19.16 5.69 7.76
C SER A 175 18.22 5.29 6.64
N VAL A 176 16.88 5.28 6.86
CA VAL A 176 15.91 4.87 5.85
C VAL A 176 15.68 6.01 4.86
N THR A 177 15.86 5.69 3.58
CA THR A 177 15.67 6.63 2.46
C THR A 177 14.44 6.32 1.60
N PHE A 178 13.90 5.11 1.70
CA PHE A 178 12.82 4.62 0.86
C PHE A 178 11.78 3.85 1.68
N ILE A 179 10.49 4.15 1.44
CA ILE A 179 9.34 3.41 1.94
C ILE A 179 8.60 2.85 0.71
N GLY A 180 8.53 1.53 0.58
CA GLY A 180 7.98 0.83 -0.58
C GLY A 180 6.46 0.88 -0.68
N ASP A 181 5.96 0.35 -1.80
CA ASP A 181 4.52 0.29 -2.08
C ASP A 181 3.80 -0.57 -1.05
N CYS A 182 2.64 -0.13 -0.60
CA CYS A 182 1.84 -0.82 0.42
C CYS A 182 2.62 -1.20 1.69
N ALA A 183 3.77 -0.56 1.98
CA ALA A 183 4.67 -0.98 3.05
C ALA A 183 3.98 -1.10 4.41
N PHE A 184 3.05 -0.20 4.74
CA PHE A 184 2.25 -0.19 5.97
C PHE A 184 0.75 -0.30 5.69
N SER A 185 0.35 -0.73 4.49
CA SER A 185 -1.07 -0.87 4.16
C SER A 185 -1.77 -1.85 5.09
N LEU A 186 -3.03 -1.55 5.47
CA LEU A 186 -3.84 -2.34 6.43
C LEU A 186 -3.23 -2.43 7.85
N CYS A 187 -2.40 -1.48 8.24
CA CYS A 187 -1.96 -1.35 9.63
C CYS A 187 -3.04 -0.63 10.46
N ASP A 188 -4.18 -1.28 10.67
CA ASP A 188 -5.42 -0.69 11.21
C ASP A 188 -5.23 0.02 12.56
N SER A 189 -4.31 -0.46 13.40
CA SER A 189 -4.04 0.11 14.73
C SER A 189 -2.94 1.18 14.73
N LEU A 190 -2.30 1.49 13.60
CA LEU A 190 -1.22 2.46 13.53
C LEU A 190 -1.74 3.88 13.78
N THR A 191 -1.49 4.42 14.98
CA THR A 191 -2.02 5.72 15.39
C THR A 191 -1.15 6.89 14.96
N SER A 192 0.16 6.65 14.87
CA SER A 192 1.14 7.64 14.44
C SER A 192 2.38 6.98 13.89
N ILE A 193 3.00 7.62 12.91
CA ILE A 193 4.30 7.27 12.37
C ILE A 193 5.06 8.55 12.06
N SER A 194 6.36 8.58 12.40
CA SER A 194 7.24 9.69 12.04
C SER A 194 8.10 9.26 10.86
N ILE A 195 7.99 10.01 9.78
CA ILE A 195 8.84 9.83 8.59
C ILE A 195 10.10 10.67 8.80
N PRO A 196 11.30 10.08 8.85
CA PRO A 196 12.54 10.84 9.09
C PRO A 196 12.95 11.67 7.87
N ASN A 197 13.78 12.72 8.11
CA ASN A 197 14.28 13.61 7.07
C ASN A 197 15.27 12.95 6.08
N SER A 198 15.52 11.68 6.21
CA SER A 198 16.30 10.88 5.27
C SER A 198 15.46 10.29 4.14
N VAL A 199 14.14 10.18 4.34
CA VAL A 199 13.24 9.57 3.35
C VAL A 199 13.06 10.50 2.17
N THR A 200 13.37 9.99 0.98
CA THR A 200 13.24 10.71 -0.29
C THR A 200 12.05 10.24 -1.12
N SER A 201 11.56 9.02 -0.88
CA SER A 201 10.45 8.45 -1.65
C SER A 201 9.50 7.63 -0.78
N ILE A 202 8.20 7.80 -1.04
CA ILE A 202 7.09 7.04 -0.46
C ILE A 202 6.33 6.41 -1.62
N GLY A 203 6.19 5.08 -1.59
CA GLY A 203 5.57 4.28 -2.65
C GLY A 203 4.04 4.40 -2.70
N ASP A 204 3.47 3.71 -3.69
CA ASP A 204 2.03 3.63 -3.92
C ASP A 204 1.32 3.02 -2.70
N CYS A 205 0.23 3.62 -2.25
CA CYS A 205 -0.60 3.09 -1.17
C CYS A 205 0.18 2.76 0.13
N ALA A 206 1.34 3.37 0.35
CA ALA A 206 2.28 2.97 1.41
C ALA A 206 1.65 2.89 2.81
N PHE A 207 0.64 3.71 3.10
CA PHE A 207 -0.11 3.77 4.37
C PHE A 207 -1.62 3.61 4.16
N SER A 208 -2.07 3.07 3.03
CA SER A 208 -3.51 2.92 2.76
C SER A 208 -4.19 2.05 3.82
N LEU A 209 -5.46 2.34 4.12
CA LEU A 209 -6.25 1.59 5.10
C LEU A 209 -5.61 1.55 6.51
N CYS A 210 -4.86 2.59 6.88
CA CYS A 210 -4.39 2.80 8.25
C CYS A 210 -5.48 3.52 9.06
N ASP A 211 -6.51 2.79 9.49
CA ASP A 211 -7.75 3.34 10.03
C ASP A 211 -7.62 4.11 11.35
N SER A 212 -6.54 3.92 12.07
CA SER A 212 -6.26 4.67 13.31
C SER A 212 -5.32 5.86 13.11
N LEU A 213 -4.76 6.05 11.90
CA LEU A 213 -3.82 7.14 11.62
C LEU A 213 -4.59 8.47 11.52
N THR A 214 -4.34 9.40 12.46
CA THR A 214 -5.10 10.65 12.54
C THR A 214 -4.45 11.83 11.84
N ARG A 215 -3.13 11.81 11.70
CA ARG A 215 -2.33 12.85 11.05
C ARG A 215 -0.99 12.28 10.58
N ILE A 216 -0.42 12.88 9.56
CA ILE A 216 0.91 12.56 9.08
C ILE A 216 1.62 13.84 8.62
N THR A 217 2.94 13.88 8.84
CA THR A 217 3.80 14.95 8.32
C THR A 217 4.77 14.35 7.33
N ILE A 218 4.85 14.96 6.15
CA ILE A 218 5.78 14.60 5.09
C ILE A 218 6.97 15.56 5.18
N PRO A 219 8.19 15.09 5.42
CA PRO A 219 9.39 15.93 5.52
C PRO A 219 9.83 16.51 4.17
N ASP A 220 10.56 17.61 4.20
CA ASP A 220 11.03 18.34 2.99
C ASP A 220 11.95 17.52 2.09
N SER A 221 12.53 16.45 2.63
CA SER A 221 13.37 15.50 1.88
C SER A 221 12.59 14.63 0.89
N VAL A 222 11.28 14.48 1.07
CA VAL A 222 10.47 13.63 0.19
C VAL A 222 10.29 14.31 -1.15
N GLU A 223 10.88 13.72 -2.19
CA GLU A 223 10.83 14.19 -3.57
C GLU A 223 9.73 13.51 -4.37
N GLN A 224 9.43 12.26 -4.02
CA GLN A 224 8.48 11.41 -4.74
C GLN A 224 7.45 10.80 -3.81
N ILE A 225 6.20 10.90 -4.24
CA ILE A 225 5.05 10.24 -3.62
C ILE A 225 4.31 9.51 -4.73
N GLY A 226 4.06 8.24 -4.52
CA GLY A 226 3.29 7.39 -5.42
C GLY A 226 1.79 7.69 -5.40
N THR A 227 1.03 6.79 -5.97
CA THR A 227 -0.44 6.81 -5.99
C THR A 227 -0.97 6.84 -4.56
N ASN A 228 -1.81 7.80 -4.26
CA ASN A 228 -2.39 8.11 -2.94
C ASN A 228 -1.91 7.23 -1.77
N PRO A 229 -0.78 7.53 -1.14
CA PRO A 229 -0.23 6.67 -0.09
C PRO A 229 -1.12 6.56 1.15
N PHE A 230 -2.14 7.42 1.27
CA PHE A 230 -3.05 7.52 2.42
C PHE A 230 -4.49 7.19 2.06
N ALA A 231 -4.72 6.46 0.96
CA ALA A 231 -6.06 6.08 0.51
C ALA A 231 -6.82 5.33 1.62
N ALA A 232 -8.11 5.66 1.77
CA ALA A 232 -9.01 4.99 2.70
C ALA A 232 -8.58 5.01 4.20
N CYS A 233 -7.72 5.96 4.61
CA CYS A 233 -7.38 6.15 6.03
C CYS A 233 -8.54 6.85 6.75
N SER A 234 -9.50 6.10 7.29
CA SER A 234 -10.79 6.60 7.79
C SER A 234 -10.71 7.59 8.96
N ALA A 235 -9.62 7.57 9.74
CA ALA A 235 -9.38 8.53 10.83
C ALA A 235 -8.48 9.71 10.44
N LEU A 236 -7.88 9.72 9.23
CA LEU A 236 -6.90 10.73 8.85
C LEU A 236 -7.59 12.08 8.60
N LYS A 237 -7.26 13.07 9.43
CA LYS A 237 -7.87 14.41 9.38
C LYS A 237 -7.00 15.44 8.68
N SER A 238 -5.70 15.21 8.57
CA SER A 238 -4.79 16.16 7.92
C SER A 238 -3.48 15.50 7.52
N ILE A 239 -3.00 15.90 6.35
CA ILE A 239 -1.64 15.71 5.88
C ILE A 239 -0.94 17.06 5.99
N SER A 240 0.31 17.09 6.47
CA SER A 240 1.07 18.32 6.64
C SER A 240 2.40 18.25 5.89
N VAL A 241 2.76 19.34 5.25
CA VAL A 241 4.11 19.62 4.73
C VAL A 241 4.56 20.99 5.23
N SER A 242 5.86 21.25 5.22
CA SER A 242 6.38 22.61 5.44
C SER A 242 5.83 23.57 4.38
N PRO A 243 5.57 24.86 4.70
CA PRO A 243 5.20 25.86 3.69
C PRO A 243 6.22 26.00 2.56
N ASP A 244 7.49 25.75 2.86
CA ASP A 244 8.61 25.82 1.92
C ASP A 244 8.96 24.49 1.25
N HIS A 245 8.16 23.43 1.47
CA HIS A 245 8.41 22.11 0.87
C HIS A 245 8.62 22.22 -0.65
N PRO A 246 9.72 21.67 -1.21
CA PRO A 246 10.05 21.89 -2.63
C PRO A 246 9.01 21.36 -3.62
N TYR A 247 8.43 20.19 -3.33
CA TYR A 247 7.63 19.42 -4.29
C TYR A 247 6.15 19.40 -3.99
N PHE A 248 5.76 19.54 -2.72
CA PHE A 248 4.38 19.39 -2.28
C PHE A 248 3.84 20.62 -1.55
N ALA A 249 2.52 20.71 -1.47
CA ALA A 249 1.81 21.72 -0.70
C ALA A 249 0.59 21.09 -0.03
N THR A 250 0.14 21.68 1.07
CA THR A 250 -1.15 21.33 1.66
C THR A 250 -2.03 22.55 1.77
N ILE A 251 -3.32 22.38 1.46
CA ILE A 251 -4.39 23.36 1.66
C ILE A 251 -5.47 22.66 2.48
N ASP A 252 -5.79 23.17 3.65
CA ASP A 252 -6.79 22.59 4.56
C ASP A 252 -6.55 21.10 4.87
N GLY A 253 -5.27 20.69 4.91
CA GLY A 253 -4.85 19.31 5.19
C GLY A 253 -4.90 18.36 3.98
N VAL A 254 -5.32 18.83 2.82
CA VAL A 254 -5.33 18.08 1.55
C VAL A 254 -3.97 18.22 0.85
N LEU A 255 -3.43 17.14 0.32
CA LEU A 255 -2.10 17.09 -0.30
C LEU A 255 -2.14 17.35 -1.80
N PHE A 256 -1.26 18.24 -2.26
CA PHE A 256 -1.08 18.58 -3.67
C PHE A 256 0.37 18.43 -4.11
N ARG A 257 0.60 18.03 -5.36
CA ARG A 257 1.90 18.08 -6.02
C ARG A 257 2.03 19.39 -6.80
N LYS A 258 3.12 20.12 -6.56
CA LYS A 258 3.35 21.45 -7.15
C LYS A 258 3.66 21.40 -8.65
N ALA A 259 4.39 20.38 -9.11
CA ALA A 259 4.90 20.28 -10.47
C ALA A 259 3.78 20.29 -11.54
N ASP A 260 2.71 19.54 -11.30
CA ASP A 260 1.58 19.38 -12.21
C ASP A 260 0.25 19.87 -11.61
N LYS A 261 0.31 20.52 -10.44
CA LYS A 261 -0.86 21.02 -9.72
C LYS A 261 -1.93 19.93 -9.51
N ALA A 262 -1.49 18.70 -9.20
CA ALA A 262 -2.38 17.59 -8.96
C ALA A 262 -2.78 17.49 -7.48
N LEU A 263 -4.06 17.23 -7.21
CA LEU A 263 -4.54 16.81 -5.91
C LEU A 263 -4.18 15.32 -5.74
N ILE A 264 -3.35 14.99 -4.75
CA ILE A 264 -2.83 13.64 -4.53
C ILE A 264 -3.66 12.86 -3.52
N SER A 265 -4.05 13.50 -2.41
CA SER A 265 -4.78 12.80 -1.35
C SER A 265 -5.66 13.77 -0.56
N TYR A 266 -6.95 13.47 -0.51
CA TYR A 266 -7.91 14.06 0.41
C TYR A 266 -8.04 13.12 1.62
N PRO A 267 -7.75 13.58 2.86
CA PRO A 267 -7.85 12.74 4.04
C PRO A 267 -9.28 12.27 4.32
N ALA A 268 -9.51 10.96 4.29
CA ALA A 268 -10.85 10.38 4.42
C ALA A 268 -11.54 10.66 5.78
N GLY A 269 -10.76 10.96 6.82
CA GLY A 269 -11.26 11.32 8.16
C GLY A 269 -11.67 12.79 8.34
N ILE A 270 -11.64 13.61 7.29
CA ILE A 270 -12.22 14.96 7.33
C ILE A 270 -13.74 14.85 7.41
N SER A 271 -14.33 15.47 8.41
CA SER A 271 -15.78 15.39 8.67
C SER A 271 -16.64 16.36 7.84
N SER A 272 -16.03 17.17 6.98
CA SER A 272 -16.79 18.07 6.09
C SER A 272 -17.59 17.25 5.08
N SER A 273 -18.84 17.62 4.89
CA SER A 273 -19.71 17.02 3.86
C SER A 273 -19.47 17.61 2.46
N THR A 274 -18.76 18.72 2.38
CA THR A 274 -18.52 19.43 1.11
C THR A 274 -17.04 19.79 0.97
N TYR A 275 -16.55 19.74 -0.26
CA TYR A 275 -15.20 20.21 -0.60
C TYR A 275 -15.20 20.93 -1.94
N THR A 276 -14.48 22.04 -2.02
CA THR A 276 -14.26 22.77 -3.27
C THR A 276 -12.79 22.66 -3.64
N ILE A 277 -12.51 22.00 -4.75
CA ILE A 277 -11.14 21.91 -5.27
C ILE A 277 -10.68 23.32 -5.66
N PRO A 278 -9.49 23.77 -5.19
CA PRO A 278 -8.99 25.11 -5.49
C PRO A 278 -8.85 25.40 -6.99
N GLN A 279 -9.14 26.63 -7.37
CA GLN A 279 -8.93 27.08 -8.76
C GLN A 279 -7.46 26.93 -9.15
N GLY A 280 -7.21 26.51 -10.38
CA GLY A 280 -5.88 26.30 -10.92
C GLY A 280 -5.30 24.91 -10.65
N ILE A 281 -6.01 24.04 -9.91
CA ILE A 281 -5.69 22.60 -9.88
C ILE A 281 -6.05 22.02 -11.24
N THR A 282 -5.14 21.24 -11.82
CA THR A 282 -5.26 20.72 -13.19
C THR A 282 -5.54 19.23 -13.26
N ALA A 283 -5.25 18.51 -12.17
CA ALA A 283 -5.47 17.07 -12.10
C ALA A 283 -5.96 16.62 -10.71
N ILE A 284 -6.70 15.52 -10.69
CA ILE A 284 -7.05 14.75 -9.51
C ILE A 284 -6.37 13.37 -9.69
N GLY A 285 -5.55 12.97 -8.75
CA GLY A 285 -4.80 11.71 -8.82
C GLY A 285 -5.69 10.48 -8.64
N ASP A 286 -5.12 9.31 -8.95
CA ASP A 286 -5.79 8.02 -8.72
C ASP A 286 -6.11 7.86 -7.24
N SER A 287 -7.30 7.34 -6.94
CA SER A 287 -7.80 7.11 -5.57
C SER A 287 -7.74 8.35 -4.65
N ALA A 288 -7.66 9.57 -5.19
CA ALA A 288 -7.38 10.78 -4.42
C ALA A 288 -8.44 11.11 -3.35
N PHE A 289 -9.70 10.68 -3.54
CA PHE A 289 -10.82 10.79 -2.62
C PHE A 289 -11.38 9.44 -2.21
N ASP A 290 -10.57 8.39 -2.32
CA ASP A 290 -11.03 7.03 -2.01
C ASP A 290 -11.59 6.90 -0.59
N SER A 291 -12.77 6.25 -0.47
CA SER A 291 -13.47 6.00 0.80
C SER A 291 -13.76 7.28 1.62
N CYS A 292 -13.97 8.42 0.97
CA CYS A 292 -14.34 9.68 1.63
C CYS A 292 -15.83 9.71 1.96
N ASP A 293 -16.30 8.84 2.84
CA ASP A 293 -17.71 8.59 3.18
C ASP A 293 -18.47 9.84 3.69
N SER A 294 -17.75 10.78 4.30
CA SER A 294 -18.33 12.04 4.80
C SER A 294 -18.72 13.00 3.68
N LEU A 295 -18.10 12.89 2.50
CA LEU A 295 -18.34 13.80 1.40
C LEU A 295 -19.66 13.48 0.69
N THR A 296 -20.56 14.49 0.65
CA THR A 296 -21.79 14.45 -0.14
C THR A 296 -21.71 15.35 -1.37
N SER A 297 -20.78 16.31 -1.40
CA SER A 297 -20.58 17.18 -2.56
C SER A 297 -19.11 17.58 -2.73
N VAL A 298 -18.60 17.44 -3.95
CA VAL A 298 -17.29 17.98 -4.36
C VAL A 298 -17.48 18.87 -5.57
N SER A 299 -17.03 20.13 -5.46
CA SER A 299 -16.98 21.07 -6.58
C SER A 299 -15.65 20.98 -7.30
N ILE A 300 -15.70 20.70 -8.61
CA ILE A 300 -14.52 20.55 -9.46
C ILE A 300 -14.46 21.77 -10.41
N PRO A 301 -13.36 22.55 -10.41
CA PRO A 301 -13.19 23.69 -11.28
C PRO A 301 -12.96 23.27 -12.75
N ASP A 302 -13.15 24.19 -13.67
CA ASP A 302 -12.92 24.00 -15.11
C ASP A 302 -11.45 23.82 -15.47
N SER A 303 -10.55 24.18 -14.57
CA SER A 303 -9.10 23.95 -14.73
C SER A 303 -8.69 22.47 -14.67
N VAL A 304 -9.55 21.58 -14.12
CA VAL A 304 -9.28 20.14 -14.04
C VAL A 304 -9.48 19.48 -15.40
N THR A 305 -8.40 18.98 -15.97
CA THR A 305 -8.34 18.33 -17.28
C THR A 305 -7.98 16.85 -17.23
N ALA A 306 -7.68 16.34 -16.04
CA ALA A 306 -7.39 14.92 -15.81
C ALA A 306 -7.95 14.49 -14.45
N ILE A 307 -8.56 13.31 -14.42
CA ILE A 307 -9.03 12.65 -13.19
C ILE A 307 -8.61 11.19 -13.30
N GLY A 308 -7.87 10.72 -12.32
CA GLY A 308 -7.30 9.40 -12.30
C GLY A 308 -8.32 8.30 -12.01
N ASP A 309 -7.83 7.06 -12.09
CA ASP A 309 -8.64 5.88 -11.82
C ASP A 309 -9.07 5.85 -10.36
N TYR A 310 -10.32 5.43 -10.13
CA TYR A 310 -10.92 5.35 -8.78
C TYR A 310 -10.79 6.64 -7.95
N ALA A 311 -10.60 7.81 -8.58
CA ALA A 311 -10.38 9.08 -7.87
C ALA A 311 -11.45 9.36 -6.80
N PHE A 312 -12.67 8.89 -6.98
CA PHE A 312 -13.79 8.97 -6.04
C PHE A 312 -14.33 7.58 -5.67
N GLY A 313 -13.44 6.59 -5.61
CA GLY A 313 -13.77 5.22 -5.22
C GLY A 313 -14.49 5.18 -3.86
N ASP A 314 -15.48 4.30 -3.73
CA ASP A 314 -16.26 4.06 -2.50
C ASP A 314 -16.87 5.29 -1.81
N CYS A 315 -17.00 6.43 -2.53
CA CYS A 315 -17.74 7.60 -2.07
C CYS A 315 -19.25 7.44 -2.30
N SER A 316 -19.92 6.62 -1.48
CA SER A 316 -21.30 6.13 -1.73
C SER A 316 -22.39 7.21 -1.80
N ASN A 317 -22.17 8.39 -1.20
CA ASN A 317 -23.17 9.46 -1.11
C ASN A 317 -22.78 10.71 -1.92
N LEU A 318 -21.78 10.62 -2.78
CA LEU A 318 -21.18 11.76 -3.44
C LEU A 318 -21.99 12.24 -4.65
N THR A 319 -22.15 13.56 -4.76
CA THR A 319 -22.57 14.28 -5.96
C THR A 319 -21.47 15.25 -6.37
N LEU A 320 -21.05 15.22 -7.63
CA LEU A 320 -20.05 16.15 -8.16
C LEU A 320 -20.73 17.41 -8.69
N THR A 321 -20.23 18.59 -8.30
CA THR A 321 -20.62 19.86 -8.94
C THR A 321 -19.57 20.17 -10.00
N VAL A 322 -19.97 20.12 -11.28
CA VAL A 322 -19.05 20.16 -12.43
C VAL A 322 -19.48 21.21 -13.46
N PRO A 323 -18.54 21.94 -14.08
CA PRO A 323 -18.84 22.86 -15.16
C PRO A 323 -19.45 22.15 -16.38
N ARG A 324 -20.30 22.83 -17.13
CA ARG A 324 -20.84 22.32 -18.38
C ARG A 324 -19.70 22.13 -19.40
N ASN A 325 -19.73 21.04 -20.13
CA ASN A 325 -18.73 20.67 -21.15
C ASN A 325 -17.29 20.51 -20.60
N SER A 326 -17.13 20.13 -19.31
CA SER A 326 -15.83 19.89 -18.68
C SER A 326 -15.41 18.42 -18.77
N TYR A 327 -14.12 18.16 -18.57
CA TYR A 327 -13.58 16.80 -18.38
C TYR A 327 -14.26 16.09 -17.20
N ALA A 328 -14.48 16.83 -16.11
CA ALA A 328 -15.12 16.29 -14.91
C ALA A 328 -16.58 15.84 -15.17
N LEU A 329 -17.31 16.51 -16.07
CA LEU A 329 -18.64 16.05 -16.48
C LEU A 329 -18.60 14.70 -17.20
N GLU A 330 -17.66 14.52 -18.13
CA GLU A 330 -17.52 13.24 -18.83
C GLU A 330 -17.06 12.13 -17.91
N TYR A 331 -16.15 12.43 -16.99
CA TYR A 331 -15.74 11.49 -15.95
C TYR A 331 -16.91 11.04 -15.07
N ALA A 332 -17.74 11.99 -14.58
CA ALA A 332 -18.91 11.67 -13.76
C ALA A 332 -19.90 10.75 -14.49
N LYS A 333 -20.16 11.02 -15.79
CA LYS A 333 -21.04 10.17 -16.60
C LYS A 333 -20.46 8.77 -16.80
N THR A 334 -19.17 8.68 -17.16
CA THR A 334 -18.50 7.39 -17.43
C THR A 334 -18.50 6.50 -16.19
N ASN A 335 -18.30 7.10 -15.01
CA ASN A 335 -18.21 6.37 -13.74
C ASN A 335 -19.56 6.28 -12.99
N ASN A 336 -20.67 6.73 -13.60
CA ASN A 336 -22.02 6.74 -13.01
C ASN A 336 -22.08 7.49 -11.66
N ILE A 337 -21.30 8.56 -11.48
CA ILE A 337 -21.33 9.40 -10.29
C ILE A 337 -22.41 10.47 -10.48
N PRO A 338 -23.34 10.67 -9.52
CA PRO A 338 -24.29 11.76 -9.57
C PRO A 338 -23.61 13.13 -9.72
N TYR A 339 -24.17 14.00 -10.56
CA TYR A 339 -23.58 15.31 -10.76
C TYR A 339 -24.66 16.43 -10.88
N THR A 340 -24.21 17.66 -10.61
CA THR A 340 -24.99 18.90 -10.80
C THR A 340 -24.12 19.99 -11.43
N TYR A 341 -24.69 21.10 -11.77
CA TYR A 341 -23.97 22.25 -12.31
C TYR A 341 -23.91 23.39 -11.28
N PRO A 342 -22.86 24.24 -11.29
CA PRO A 342 -22.69 25.34 -10.33
C PRO A 342 -23.89 26.32 -10.34
N ASP A 343 -24.51 26.50 -11.48
CA ASP A 343 -25.64 27.41 -11.74
C ASP A 343 -27.03 26.76 -11.60
N ALA A 344 -27.10 25.53 -11.07
CA ALA A 344 -28.36 24.77 -11.00
C ALA A 344 -29.44 25.44 -10.16
N ASN A 345 -29.08 26.37 -9.27
CA ASN A 345 -30.03 27.11 -8.41
C ASN A 345 -30.18 28.59 -8.76
N ASP A 346 -29.47 29.13 -9.74
CA ASP A 346 -29.55 30.57 -10.09
C ASP A 346 -30.94 30.98 -10.58
N TRP A 347 -31.72 30.05 -11.11
CA TRP A 347 -33.11 30.32 -11.54
C TRP A 347 -34.10 30.46 -10.38
N LEU A 348 -33.74 30.01 -9.14
CA LEU A 348 -34.58 30.18 -7.96
C LEU A 348 -34.41 31.53 -7.28
N ASN A 349 -33.37 32.29 -7.64
CA ASN A 349 -33.03 33.57 -7.03
C ASN A 349 -33.34 34.79 -7.95
N ASN A 350 -34.03 34.60 -9.10
CA ASN A 350 -34.52 35.63 -10.00
C ASN A 350 -36.04 35.72 -10.00
#